data_69e0c3cc1446e525564efc27e7e86de3
#
_entry.id   69e0c3cc1446e525564efc27e7e86de3
#
_cell.length_a   1.000
_cell.length_b   1.000
_cell.length_c   1.000
_cell.angle_alpha   90.00
_cell.angle_beta   90.00
_cell.angle_gamma   90.00
#
_symmetry.space_group_name_H-M   'P 1'
#
loop_
_entity.id
_entity.type
_entity.pdbx_description
1 polymer ?
#
loop_
_entity_poly.entity_id
_entity_poly.type
_entity_poly.pdbx_seq_one_letter_code
_entity_poly.pdbx_strand_id
1 'polypeptide(L)'
;MKKILSRALLMLMAFTVVSVSSCKKALMETAEDFVTPDQFFKNENQCIAALNGCYIPFNSIFTSGLILATEASTDLAFLNSSYIDARFEISPANPGMGRGLWTSCYQGIMYCNAAIAGIQGSPVADDRKKALVAEGITLRAMYYYILTSTFGDVPFYEDNVSSLNILDKVAHLGRMSAVETRKTLIAELQKCAPDLPAQRTSDVPDNRVSGSMAYMLIAKMAVWNKDYATGLAATKEIQKVYGQLSQYPLTDTYFRNKNTPESIFEVQYAWSASGLKKTTNIACFFTPTKTASKSVYDGVNIPELGAKANPYTSVTPTEYFMSLYDVFDPRRNIILAYTYDGTYFKRPQSANGTGKPWMGPKFWCPGMDNASDGNNQKVFRYADALLLMAECANETSDPALAMSAINEVKGRASASYVMTTYPGKDAFFEELKKERARELMGEYTRKWDLVRWGIFYDAVKATSATEFPVVDANLRPYHEYYPISDSEVSRSEGRLSNPAYTGY
;
A
#
# COMPACT_ATOMS: atom_id res chain seq x y z
N MET A 1 24.08 -77.07 37.20
CA MET A 1 24.43 -75.82 36.47
C MET A 1 23.64 -75.63 35.19
N LYS A 2 23.52 -76.55 34.24
CA LYS A 2 22.80 -76.36 32.95
C LYS A 2 21.32 -75.97 33.08
N LYS A 3 20.54 -76.46 34.06
CA LYS A 3 19.13 -76.11 34.26
C LYS A 3 18.90 -74.72 34.85
N ILE A 4 19.86 -74.17 35.55
CA ILE A 4 19.78 -72.83 36.12
C ILE A 4 20.09 -71.79 35.03
N LEU A 5 21.09 -72.09 34.17
CA LEU A 5 21.43 -71.19 33.01
C LEU A 5 20.28 -71.13 31.99
N SER A 6 19.57 -72.25 31.74
CA SER A 6 18.42 -72.30 30.82
C SER A 6 17.22 -71.46 31.34
N ARG A 7 16.97 -71.48 32.66
CA ARG A 7 15.91 -70.65 33.29
C ARG A 7 16.26 -69.18 33.33
N ALA A 8 17.52 -68.81 33.54
CA ALA A 8 17.98 -67.46 33.49
C ALA A 8 17.90 -66.88 32.07
N LEU A 9 18.24 -67.69 31.04
CA LEU A 9 18.13 -67.30 29.64
C LEU A 9 16.66 -67.10 29.20
N LEU A 10 15.73 -67.90 29.66
CA LEU A 10 14.29 -67.78 29.42
C LEU A 10 13.70 -66.56 30.12
N MET A 11 14.13 -66.23 31.33
CA MET A 11 13.69 -64.99 32.03
C MET A 11 14.27 -63.76 31.34
N LEU A 12 15.51 -63.81 30.86
CA LEU A 12 16.11 -62.66 30.11
C LEU A 12 15.39 -62.46 28.77
N MET A 13 15.01 -63.52 28.04
CA MET A 13 14.22 -63.45 26.82
C MET A 13 12.79 -62.89 27.06
N ALA A 14 12.14 -63.27 28.15
CA ALA A 14 10.84 -62.80 28.54
C ALA A 14 10.88 -61.30 28.90
N PHE A 15 11.96 -60.81 29.52
CA PHE A 15 12.16 -59.42 29.87
C PHE A 15 12.43 -58.54 28.64
N THR A 16 13.15 -59.07 27.64
CA THR A 16 13.39 -58.33 26.37
C THR A 16 12.14 -58.23 25.51
N VAL A 17 11.20 -59.20 25.55
CA VAL A 17 9.94 -59.09 24.78
C VAL A 17 8.96 -58.08 25.37
N VAL A 18 8.97 -57.85 26.69
CA VAL A 18 8.13 -56.87 27.36
C VAL A 18 8.64 -55.43 27.10
N SER A 19 9.96 -55.25 26.86
CA SER A 19 10.57 -53.95 26.62
C SER A 19 10.30 -53.40 25.21
N VAL A 20 9.76 -54.16 24.26
CA VAL A 20 9.48 -53.72 22.88
C VAL A 20 8.02 -53.34 22.69
N SER A 21 7.18 -53.50 23.72
CA SER A 21 5.81 -52.95 23.74
C SER A 21 5.81 -51.50 24.22
N SER A 22 6.72 -50.70 23.70
CA SER A 22 6.71 -49.26 23.93
C SER A 22 5.45 -48.68 23.28
N CYS A 23 4.59 -48.15 24.10
CA CYS A 23 3.34 -47.52 23.72
C CYS A 23 3.58 -46.49 22.61
N LYS A 24 3.20 -46.78 21.38
CA LYS A 24 3.11 -45.79 20.31
C LYS A 24 2.29 -44.53 20.71
N LYS A 25 1.40 -44.68 21.71
CA LYS A 25 0.64 -43.57 22.29
C LYS A 25 1.45 -42.61 23.18
N ALA A 26 2.58 -43.06 23.77
CA ALA A 26 3.41 -42.20 24.63
C ALA A 26 4.42 -41.35 23.83
N LEU A 27 4.56 -41.60 22.54
CA LEU A 27 5.40 -40.81 21.59
C LEU A 27 4.58 -39.94 20.65
N MET A 28 3.25 -39.89 20.77
CA MET A 28 2.46 -38.83 20.20
C MET A 28 2.50 -37.68 21.22
N GLU A 29 3.41 -36.74 21.03
CA GLU A 29 3.28 -35.41 21.60
C GLU A 29 1.95 -34.85 21.09
N THR A 30 0.90 -34.96 21.89
CA THR A 30 -0.25 -34.06 21.76
C THR A 30 0.26 -32.72 22.20
N ALA A 31 0.59 -31.88 21.23
CA ALA A 31 0.91 -30.48 21.50
C ALA A 31 -0.34 -29.83 22.11
N GLU A 32 -0.46 -29.85 23.44
CA GLU A 32 -1.59 -29.26 24.18
C GLU A 32 -1.55 -27.73 24.06
N ASP A 33 -0.39 -27.15 23.70
CA ASP A 33 -0.16 -25.71 23.59
C ASP A 33 -0.16 -25.18 22.14
N PHE A 34 -0.30 -26.03 21.12
CA PHE A 34 -0.36 -25.60 19.71
C PHE A 34 -1.67 -26.04 19.06
N VAL A 35 -2.44 -25.06 18.56
CA VAL A 35 -3.62 -25.34 17.76
C VAL A 35 -3.14 -25.84 16.38
N THR A 36 -3.34 -27.13 16.10
CA THR A 36 -3.04 -27.69 14.78
C THR A 36 -3.98 -27.10 13.72
N PRO A 37 -3.60 -27.04 12.44
CA PRO A 37 -4.48 -26.59 11.37
C PRO A 37 -5.86 -27.24 11.37
N ASP A 38 -5.95 -28.52 11.70
CA ASP A 38 -7.21 -29.29 11.79
C ASP A 38 -8.09 -28.88 12.97
N GLN A 39 -7.52 -28.25 13.99
CA GLN A 39 -8.22 -27.74 15.18
C GLN A 39 -8.58 -26.26 15.06
N PHE A 40 -8.05 -25.56 14.08
CA PHE A 40 -8.38 -24.18 13.76
C PHE A 40 -9.60 -24.12 12.81
N PHE A 41 -10.18 -22.97 12.59
CA PHE A 41 -11.37 -22.76 11.74
C PHE A 41 -12.65 -23.48 12.21
N LYS A 42 -12.82 -23.71 13.51
CA LYS A 42 -14.01 -24.36 14.07
C LYS A 42 -15.19 -23.41 14.33
N ASN A 43 -14.94 -22.11 14.30
CA ASN A 43 -15.95 -21.07 14.53
C ASN A 43 -15.54 -19.77 13.83
N GLU A 44 -16.48 -18.81 13.78
CA GLU A 44 -16.29 -17.52 13.12
C GLU A 44 -15.12 -16.71 13.71
N ASN A 45 -14.95 -16.70 15.03
CA ASN A 45 -13.86 -15.94 15.66
C ASN A 45 -12.48 -16.42 15.21
N GLN A 46 -12.31 -17.72 15.02
CA GLN A 46 -11.06 -18.26 14.48
C GLN A 46 -10.86 -17.89 13.00
N CYS A 47 -11.92 -17.88 12.21
CA CYS A 47 -11.86 -17.39 10.83
C CYS A 47 -11.47 -15.91 10.77
N ILE A 48 -12.04 -15.07 11.63
CA ILE A 48 -11.69 -13.66 11.77
C ILE A 48 -10.23 -13.50 12.23
N ALA A 49 -9.77 -14.33 13.17
CA ALA A 49 -8.37 -14.30 13.62
C ALA A 49 -7.38 -14.63 12.49
N ALA A 50 -7.70 -15.59 11.61
CA ALA A 50 -6.91 -15.88 10.42
C ALA A 50 -6.85 -14.68 9.46
N LEU A 51 -7.99 -14.03 9.21
CA LEU A 51 -8.07 -12.82 8.39
C LEU A 51 -7.28 -11.65 9.01
N ASN A 52 -7.27 -11.51 10.33
CA ASN A 52 -6.44 -10.50 10.99
C ASN A 52 -4.95 -10.71 10.66
N GLY A 53 -4.50 -11.96 10.54
CA GLY A 53 -3.16 -12.29 10.05
C GLY A 53 -2.87 -11.73 8.65
N CYS A 54 -3.90 -11.69 7.78
CA CYS A 54 -3.76 -11.16 6.42
C CYS A 54 -3.52 -9.65 6.35
N TYR A 55 -3.84 -8.88 7.39
CA TYR A 55 -3.55 -7.44 7.43
C TYR A 55 -2.12 -7.12 7.91
N ILE A 56 -1.47 -8.04 8.65
CA ILE A 56 -0.17 -7.77 9.30
C ILE A 56 0.91 -7.32 8.31
N PRO A 57 1.11 -7.96 7.14
CA PRO A 57 2.16 -7.57 6.22
C PRO A 57 2.01 -6.15 5.66
N PHE A 58 0.80 -5.55 5.63
CA PHE A 58 0.63 -4.17 5.21
C PHE A 58 1.41 -3.18 6.07
N ASN A 59 1.58 -3.44 7.35
CA ASN A 59 2.38 -2.59 8.22
C ASN A 59 3.88 -2.59 7.85
N SER A 60 4.37 -3.63 7.20
CA SER A 60 5.74 -3.68 6.69
C SER A 60 5.86 -3.06 5.29
N ILE A 61 4.78 -3.07 4.52
CA ILE A 61 4.69 -2.50 3.17
C ILE A 61 4.52 -0.99 3.23
N PHE A 62 3.51 -0.50 3.96
CA PHE A 62 3.16 0.92 4.03
C PHE A 62 4.01 1.66 5.07
N THR A 63 5.32 1.54 4.92
CA THR A 63 6.34 2.29 5.66
C THR A 63 6.90 3.43 4.80
N SER A 64 7.90 4.15 5.31
CA SER A 64 8.58 5.20 4.56
C SER A 64 9.14 4.73 3.21
N GLY A 65 9.59 3.48 3.10
CA GLY A 65 10.13 2.96 1.83
C GLY A 65 9.15 3.11 0.66
N LEU A 66 7.92 2.64 0.81
CA LEU A 66 6.94 2.67 -0.28
C LEU A 66 6.51 4.11 -0.63
N ILE A 67 6.20 4.94 0.37
CA ILE A 67 5.76 6.33 0.09
C ILE A 67 6.88 7.14 -0.56
N LEU A 68 8.13 6.95 -0.13
CA LEU A 68 9.26 7.64 -0.72
C LEU A 68 9.49 7.21 -2.17
N ALA A 69 9.33 5.93 -2.48
CA ALA A 69 9.49 5.41 -3.84
C ALA A 69 8.32 5.78 -4.77
N THR A 70 7.12 5.94 -4.25
CA THR A 70 5.94 6.26 -5.08
C THR A 70 5.66 7.75 -5.20
N GLU A 71 6.15 8.57 -4.27
CA GLU A 71 5.83 9.99 -4.19
C GLU A 71 7.07 10.89 -4.25
N ALA A 72 8.14 10.54 -3.52
CA ALA A 72 9.32 11.38 -3.38
C ALA A 72 10.46 11.02 -4.35
N SER A 73 10.16 10.33 -5.44
CA SER A 73 11.06 10.04 -6.58
C SER A 73 10.26 10.18 -7.87
N THR A 74 9.51 11.29 -7.97
CA THR A 74 8.57 11.59 -9.06
C THR A 74 8.74 13.04 -9.50
N ASP A 75 7.89 13.49 -10.40
CA ASP A 75 7.82 14.90 -10.81
C ASP A 75 7.27 15.84 -9.72
N LEU A 76 6.72 15.31 -8.61
CA LEU A 76 6.14 16.13 -7.54
C LEU A 76 7.11 16.44 -6.40
N ALA A 77 7.96 15.50 -6.04
CA ALA A 77 8.93 15.69 -4.96
C ALA A 77 10.13 14.79 -5.11
N PHE A 78 11.25 15.21 -4.52
CA PHE A 78 12.47 14.42 -4.39
C PHE A 78 12.89 14.29 -2.94
N LEU A 79 13.61 13.21 -2.65
CA LEU A 79 14.20 12.97 -1.35
C LEU A 79 15.65 13.50 -1.34
N ASN A 80 15.93 14.48 -0.52
CA ASN A 80 17.30 14.95 -0.30
C ASN A 80 18.01 14.02 0.70
N SER A 81 18.44 12.86 0.24
CA SER A 81 19.14 11.87 1.05
C SER A 81 20.01 10.95 0.21
N SER A 82 20.78 10.08 0.90
CA SER A 82 21.59 9.03 0.30
C SER A 82 20.85 7.71 0.04
N TYR A 83 19.52 7.68 0.17
CA TYR A 83 18.72 6.49 -0.12
C TYR A 83 18.82 6.12 -1.60
N ILE A 84 19.23 4.89 -1.88
CA ILE A 84 19.46 4.40 -3.26
C ILE A 84 18.19 4.42 -4.11
N ASP A 85 17.03 4.15 -3.50
CA ASP A 85 15.72 4.22 -4.16
C ASP A 85 15.44 5.64 -4.68
N ALA A 86 15.69 6.64 -3.84
CA ALA A 86 15.45 8.06 -4.17
C ALA A 86 16.41 8.59 -5.23
N ARG A 87 17.57 7.95 -5.41
CA ARG A 87 18.61 8.34 -6.36
C ARG A 87 18.65 7.46 -7.60
N PHE A 88 17.73 6.50 -7.73
CA PHE A 88 17.71 5.51 -8.80
C PHE A 88 19.03 4.73 -8.95
N GLU A 89 19.64 4.38 -7.82
CA GLU A 89 20.86 3.54 -7.74
C GLU A 89 20.53 2.07 -7.44
N ILE A 90 19.27 1.66 -7.70
CA ILE A 90 18.79 0.30 -7.47
C ILE A 90 19.23 -0.66 -8.58
N SER A 91 19.51 -1.90 -8.17
CA SER A 91 19.90 -2.98 -9.07
C SER A 91 19.41 -4.34 -8.55
N PRO A 92 19.44 -5.43 -9.33
CA PRO A 92 19.11 -6.77 -8.83
C PRO A 92 19.95 -7.21 -7.62
N ALA A 93 21.21 -6.83 -7.56
CA ALA A 93 22.09 -7.10 -6.41
C ALA A 93 21.70 -6.26 -5.18
N ASN A 94 21.25 -5.03 -5.40
CA ASN A 94 20.78 -4.12 -4.35
C ASN A 94 19.43 -3.47 -4.72
N PRO A 95 18.32 -4.19 -4.58
CA PRO A 95 17.01 -3.75 -5.06
C PRO A 95 16.32 -2.73 -4.13
N GLY A 96 17.04 -2.13 -3.18
CA GLY A 96 16.48 -1.16 -2.25
C GLY A 96 15.29 -1.71 -1.46
N MET A 97 14.22 -0.95 -1.36
CA MET A 97 12.99 -1.37 -0.70
C MET A 97 12.31 -2.57 -1.41
N GLY A 98 12.61 -2.78 -2.69
CA GLY A 98 11.96 -3.84 -3.49
C GLY A 98 12.07 -5.22 -2.85
N ARG A 99 13.20 -5.55 -2.18
CA ARG A 99 13.35 -6.84 -1.49
C ARG A 99 12.32 -7.03 -0.38
N GLY A 100 12.19 -6.04 0.51
CA GLY A 100 11.24 -6.10 1.63
C GLY A 100 9.80 -6.12 1.15
N LEU A 101 9.49 -5.33 0.13
CA LEU A 101 8.16 -5.26 -0.47
C LEU A 101 7.76 -6.60 -1.10
N TRP A 102 8.65 -7.22 -1.88
CA TRP A 102 8.44 -8.54 -2.46
C TRP A 102 8.11 -9.58 -1.39
N THR A 103 8.97 -9.68 -0.38
CA THR A 103 8.82 -10.66 0.71
C THR A 103 7.49 -10.44 1.46
N SER A 104 7.17 -9.20 1.82
CA SER A 104 5.95 -8.89 2.59
C SER A 104 4.67 -9.14 1.77
N CYS A 105 4.68 -8.84 0.47
CA CYS A 105 3.53 -9.12 -0.39
C CYS A 105 3.28 -10.64 -0.53
N TYR A 106 4.32 -11.43 -0.80
CA TYR A 106 4.14 -12.89 -0.91
C TYR A 106 3.80 -13.55 0.41
N GLN A 107 4.29 -13.02 1.54
CA GLN A 107 3.83 -13.45 2.87
C GLN A 107 2.34 -13.18 3.06
N GLY A 108 1.86 -11.99 2.67
CA GLY A 108 0.46 -11.64 2.71
C GLY A 108 -0.41 -12.55 1.83
N ILE A 109 0.04 -12.85 0.61
CA ILE A 109 -0.64 -13.78 -0.32
C ILE A 109 -0.75 -15.17 0.31
N MET A 110 0.35 -15.68 0.88
CA MET A 110 0.36 -16.98 1.57
C MET A 110 -0.66 -17.02 2.72
N TYR A 111 -0.70 -15.98 3.55
CA TYR A 111 -1.68 -15.89 4.64
C TYR A 111 -3.12 -15.83 4.13
N CYS A 112 -3.38 -15.04 3.08
CA CYS A 112 -4.71 -14.96 2.48
C CYS A 112 -5.15 -16.31 1.89
N ASN A 113 -4.29 -17.01 1.15
CA ASN A 113 -4.61 -18.31 0.57
C ASN A 113 -4.91 -19.35 1.66
N ALA A 114 -4.14 -19.37 2.75
CA ALA A 114 -4.39 -20.26 3.88
C ALA A 114 -5.71 -19.92 4.61
N ALA A 115 -5.98 -18.62 4.84
CA ALA A 115 -7.21 -18.18 5.47
C ALA A 115 -8.44 -18.52 4.60
N ILE A 116 -8.40 -18.22 3.30
CA ILE A 116 -9.48 -18.54 2.35
C ILE A 116 -9.79 -20.04 2.37
N ALA A 117 -8.78 -20.89 2.21
CA ALA A 117 -8.95 -22.35 2.21
C ALA A 117 -9.52 -22.86 3.54
N GLY A 118 -9.02 -22.36 4.67
CA GLY A 118 -9.50 -22.75 6.00
C GLY A 118 -10.94 -22.29 6.26
N ILE A 119 -11.29 -21.07 5.86
CA ILE A 119 -12.66 -20.52 5.99
C ILE A 119 -13.63 -21.32 5.13
N GLN A 120 -13.28 -21.66 3.90
CA GLN A 120 -14.12 -22.47 3.01
C GLN A 120 -14.44 -23.85 3.62
N GLY A 121 -13.47 -24.48 4.31
CA GLY A 121 -13.65 -25.74 5.01
C GLY A 121 -14.32 -25.64 6.39
N SER A 122 -14.60 -24.43 6.89
CA SER A 122 -15.15 -24.20 8.24
C SER A 122 -16.65 -24.54 8.33
N PRO A 123 -17.17 -24.81 9.55
CA PRO A 123 -18.59 -25.00 9.77
C PRO A 123 -19.40 -23.68 9.91
N VAL A 124 -18.80 -22.53 9.60
CA VAL A 124 -19.47 -21.23 9.63
C VAL A 124 -20.60 -21.19 8.61
N ALA A 125 -21.70 -20.51 8.93
CA ALA A 125 -22.87 -20.36 8.05
C ALA A 125 -22.48 -19.77 6.68
N ASP A 126 -23.09 -20.28 5.61
CA ASP A 126 -22.64 -20.01 4.22
C ASP A 126 -22.60 -18.53 3.86
N ASP A 127 -23.59 -17.73 4.24
CA ASP A 127 -23.59 -16.30 3.92
C ASP A 127 -22.45 -15.57 4.63
N ARG A 128 -22.21 -15.92 5.89
CA ARG A 128 -21.10 -15.35 6.64
C ARG A 128 -19.75 -15.82 6.10
N LYS A 129 -19.66 -17.09 5.70
CA LYS A 129 -18.49 -17.68 5.06
C LYS A 129 -18.12 -16.95 3.77
N LYS A 130 -19.11 -16.64 2.90
CA LYS A 130 -18.91 -15.87 1.67
C LYS A 130 -18.27 -14.51 1.95
N ALA A 131 -18.81 -13.77 2.93
CA ALA A 131 -18.28 -12.46 3.30
C ALA A 131 -16.82 -12.53 3.79
N LEU A 132 -16.48 -13.52 4.63
CA LEU A 132 -15.13 -13.71 5.12
C LEU A 132 -14.15 -14.15 4.01
N VAL A 133 -14.58 -15.02 3.10
CA VAL A 133 -13.78 -15.40 1.92
C VAL A 133 -13.56 -14.20 1.00
N ALA A 134 -14.61 -13.40 0.75
CA ALA A 134 -14.51 -12.19 -0.06
C ALA A 134 -13.51 -11.18 0.52
N GLU A 135 -13.46 -11.04 1.84
CA GLU A 135 -12.45 -10.23 2.51
C GLU A 135 -11.03 -10.77 2.26
N GLY A 136 -10.80 -12.06 2.42
CA GLY A 136 -9.50 -12.70 2.13
C GLY A 136 -9.06 -12.52 0.68
N ILE A 137 -9.97 -12.68 -0.28
CA ILE A 137 -9.74 -12.45 -1.71
C ILE A 137 -9.35 -10.98 -1.97
N THR A 138 -10.06 -10.04 -1.36
CA THR A 138 -9.79 -8.60 -1.55
C THR A 138 -8.40 -8.22 -1.01
N LEU A 139 -8.03 -8.75 0.16
CA LEU A 139 -6.69 -8.53 0.72
C LEU A 139 -5.60 -9.16 -0.15
N ARG A 140 -5.81 -10.37 -0.69
CA ARG A 140 -4.90 -11.02 -1.64
C ARG A 140 -4.73 -10.18 -2.91
N ALA A 141 -5.83 -9.68 -3.46
CA ALA A 141 -5.81 -8.83 -4.63
C ALA A 141 -5.04 -7.53 -4.40
N MET A 142 -5.10 -6.95 -3.19
CA MET A 142 -4.31 -5.77 -2.83
C MET A 142 -2.80 -6.06 -2.86
N TYR A 143 -2.35 -7.21 -2.38
CA TYR A 143 -0.94 -7.60 -2.46
C TYR A 143 -0.47 -7.76 -3.91
N TYR A 144 -1.26 -8.40 -4.75
CA TYR A 144 -0.94 -8.52 -6.18
C TYR A 144 -1.01 -7.18 -6.93
N TYR A 145 -1.93 -6.29 -6.55
CA TYR A 145 -1.95 -4.93 -7.10
C TYR A 145 -0.63 -4.19 -6.82
N ILE A 146 -0.13 -4.26 -5.59
CA ILE A 146 1.16 -3.67 -5.20
C ILE A 146 2.30 -4.32 -6.00
N LEU A 147 2.35 -5.66 -6.06
CA LEU A 147 3.38 -6.40 -6.80
C LEU A 147 3.40 -6.03 -8.28
N THR A 148 2.26 -6.09 -8.95
CA THR A 148 2.18 -5.81 -10.38
C THR A 148 2.43 -4.34 -10.72
N SER A 149 2.14 -3.41 -9.81
CA SER A 149 2.41 -1.99 -9.99
C SER A 149 3.88 -1.64 -9.73
N THR A 150 4.60 -2.46 -8.94
CA THR A 150 5.99 -2.21 -8.56
C THR A 150 7.00 -3.00 -9.39
N PHE A 151 6.69 -4.25 -9.75
CA PHE A 151 7.61 -5.18 -10.43
C PHE A 151 7.17 -5.57 -11.85
N GLY A 152 5.97 -5.16 -12.28
CA GLY A 152 5.37 -5.61 -13.53
C GLY A 152 4.91 -7.07 -13.44
N ASP A 153 5.43 -7.93 -14.32
CA ASP A 153 5.12 -9.36 -14.33
C ASP A 153 5.65 -10.06 -13.08
N VAL A 154 4.83 -10.92 -12.45
CA VAL A 154 5.18 -11.59 -11.19
C VAL A 154 4.61 -13.02 -11.15
N PRO A 155 5.17 -13.93 -10.34
CA PRO A 155 4.53 -15.22 -10.08
C PRO A 155 3.13 -15.07 -9.49
N PHE A 156 2.17 -15.78 -10.07
CA PHE A 156 0.77 -15.77 -9.60
C PHE A 156 0.35 -17.15 -9.15
N TYR A 157 -0.20 -17.26 -7.95
CA TYR A 157 -0.77 -18.48 -7.40
C TYR A 157 -1.86 -18.20 -6.36
N GLU A 158 -2.80 -19.15 -6.26
CA GLU A 158 -3.91 -19.12 -5.31
C GLU A 158 -3.93 -20.37 -4.41
N ASP A 159 -3.00 -21.26 -4.64
CA ASP A 159 -2.88 -22.50 -3.86
C ASP A 159 -2.57 -22.18 -2.38
N ASN A 160 -3.26 -22.88 -1.46
CA ASN A 160 -2.83 -22.95 -0.08
C ASN A 160 -1.60 -23.86 0.02
N VAL A 161 -0.44 -23.31 0.37
CA VAL A 161 0.82 -24.04 0.47
C VAL A 161 0.84 -24.89 1.75
N SER A 162 0.10 -26.00 1.73
CA SER A 162 -0.06 -26.93 2.86
C SER A 162 0.79 -28.20 2.77
N SER A 163 1.55 -28.38 1.69
CA SER A 163 2.40 -29.54 1.47
C SER A 163 3.67 -29.19 0.70
N LEU A 164 4.71 -30.05 0.81
CA LEU A 164 5.96 -29.87 0.06
C LEU A 164 5.76 -29.90 -1.46
N ASN A 165 4.81 -30.69 -1.95
CA ASN A 165 4.51 -30.75 -3.39
C ASN A 165 3.94 -29.42 -3.90
N ILE A 166 3.04 -28.77 -3.14
CA ILE A 166 2.49 -27.47 -3.51
C ILE A 166 3.57 -26.39 -3.39
N LEU A 167 4.40 -26.47 -2.34
CA LEU A 167 5.54 -25.55 -2.17
C LEU A 167 6.49 -25.64 -3.37
N ASP A 168 6.85 -26.85 -3.80
CA ASP A 168 7.72 -27.05 -4.95
C ASP A 168 7.10 -26.48 -6.24
N LYS A 169 5.82 -26.77 -6.49
CA LYS A 169 5.08 -26.18 -7.62
C LYS A 169 5.15 -24.65 -7.61
N VAL A 170 4.86 -24.01 -6.46
CA VAL A 170 4.84 -22.55 -6.33
C VAL A 170 6.24 -21.94 -6.46
N ALA A 171 7.26 -22.61 -5.87
CA ALA A 171 8.66 -22.16 -5.96
C ALA A 171 9.21 -22.14 -7.39
N HIS A 172 8.63 -22.93 -8.28
CA HIS A 172 9.06 -23.04 -9.68
C HIS A 172 8.18 -22.25 -10.68
N LEU A 173 7.28 -21.38 -10.20
CA LEU A 173 6.51 -20.51 -11.07
C LEU A 173 7.40 -19.48 -11.77
N GLY A 174 7.14 -19.27 -13.06
CA GLY A 174 7.64 -18.12 -13.80
C GLY A 174 6.80 -16.87 -13.54
N ARG A 175 7.18 -15.78 -14.20
CA ARG A 175 6.43 -14.52 -14.16
C ARG A 175 5.18 -14.64 -15.05
N MET A 176 4.01 -14.43 -14.48
CA MET A 176 2.76 -14.20 -15.21
C MET A 176 2.68 -12.73 -15.60
N SER A 177 2.16 -12.41 -16.80
CA SER A 177 2.07 -11.02 -17.19
C SER A 177 1.18 -10.22 -16.22
N ALA A 178 1.59 -8.98 -15.95
CA ALA A 178 0.83 -8.09 -15.08
C ALA A 178 -0.60 -7.84 -15.59
N VAL A 179 -0.78 -7.82 -16.92
CA VAL A 179 -2.10 -7.66 -17.55
C VAL A 179 -3.00 -8.86 -17.24
N GLU A 180 -2.51 -10.09 -17.41
CA GLU A 180 -3.31 -11.29 -17.12
C GLU A 180 -3.54 -11.48 -15.61
N THR A 181 -2.54 -11.19 -14.78
CA THR A 181 -2.71 -11.19 -13.32
C THR A 181 -3.84 -10.25 -12.90
N ARG A 182 -3.84 -9.01 -13.41
CA ARG A 182 -4.91 -8.04 -13.10
C ARG A 182 -6.27 -8.47 -13.63
N LYS A 183 -6.36 -9.06 -14.85
CA LYS A 183 -7.62 -9.59 -15.39
C LYS A 183 -8.20 -10.68 -14.50
N THR A 184 -7.37 -11.62 -14.06
CA THR A 184 -7.78 -12.71 -13.16
C THR A 184 -8.34 -12.14 -11.85
N LEU A 185 -7.62 -11.21 -11.23
CA LEU A 185 -8.03 -10.57 -9.97
C LEU A 185 -9.30 -9.74 -10.12
N ILE A 186 -9.46 -9.00 -11.23
CA ILE A 186 -10.69 -8.24 -11.53
C ILE A 186 -11.89 -9.20 -11.60
N ALA A 187 -11.77 -10.29 -12.35
CA ALA A 187 -12.84 -11.27 -12.48
C ALA A 187 -13.22 -11.93 -11.15
N GLU A 188 -12.23 -12.16 -10.28
CA GLU A 188 -12.43 -12.72 -8.94
C GLU A 188 -13.12 -11.70 -8.02
N LEU A 189 -12.65 -10.46 -8.00
CA LEU A 189 -13.24 -9.39 -7.21
C LEU A 189 -14.67 -9.06 -7.64
N GLN A 190 -14.97 -9.04 -8.94
CA GLN A 190 -16.33 -8.83 -9.44
C GLN A 190 -17.33 -9.87 -8.91
N LYS A 191 -16.88 -11.10 -8.70
CA LYS A 191 -17.72 -12.18 -8.15
C LYS A 191 -17.96 -12.02 -6.65
N CYS A 192 -16.94 -11.61 -5.89
CA CYS A 192 -17.01 -11.59 -4.43
C CYS A 192 -17.35 -10.22 -3.82
N ALA A 193 -17.17 -9.11 -4.56
CA ALA A 193 -17.50 -7.78 -4.03
C ALA A 193 -18.94 -7.63 -3.48
N PRO A 194 -19.97 -8.25 -4.10
CA PRO A 194 -21.33 -8.20 -3.55
C PRO A 194 -21.52 -8.91 -2.20
N ASP A 195 -20.61 -9.80 -1.81
CA ASP A 195 -20.65 -10.51 -0.52
C ASP A 195 -20.03 -9.67 0.62
N LEU A 196 -19.35 -8.57 0.30
CA LEU A 196 -18.74 -7.65 1.26
C LEU A 196 -19.76 -6.62 1.78
N PRO A 197 -19.50 -6.00 2.97
CA PRO A 197 -20.35 -4.92 3.48
C PRO A 197 -20.52 -3.79 2.46
N ALA A 198 -21.79 -3.50 2.10
CA ALA A 198 -22.16 -2.46 1.13
C ALA A 198 -22.25 -1.07 1.78
N GLN A 199 -21.29 -0.72 2.63
CA GLN A 199 -21.24 0.55 3.37
C GLN A 199 -19.83 1.13 3.32
N ARG A 200 -19.68 2.39 3.76
CA ARG A 200 -18.35 3.01 3.86
C ARG A 200 -17.48 2.21 4.82
N THR A 201 -16.19 2.15 4.56
CA THR A 201 -15.25 1.42 5.42
C THR A 201 -15.27 1.95 6.87
N SER A 202 -15.45 3.26 7.07
CA SER A 202 -15.62 3.86 8.40
C SER A 202 -16.82 3.32 9.20
N ASP A 203 -17.83 2.79 8.52
CA ASP A 203 -19.03 2.26 9.12
C ASP A 203 -18.99 0.73 9.30
N VAL A 204 -17.93 0.07 8.80
CA VAL A 204 -17.65 -1.36 9.02
C VAL A 204 -16.96 -1.53 10.38
N PRO A 205 -17.37 -2.49 11.23
CA PRO A 205 -16.65 -2.78 12.47
C PRO A 205 -15.15 -2.99 12.23
N ASP A 206 -14.33 -2.41 13.11
CA ASP A 206 -12.85 -2.46 13.04
C ASP A 206 -12.26 -1.89 11.74
N ASN A 207 -13.04 -1.14 10.95
CA ASN A 207 -12.64 -0.60 9.64
C ASN A 207 -12.09 -1.68 8.70
N ARG A 208 -12.68 -2.86 8.73
CA ARG A 208 -12.33 -3.98 7.85
C ARG A 208 -12.74 -3.68 6.40
N VAL A 209 -12.31 -4.55 5.50
CA VAL A 209 -12.63 -4.44 4.07
C VAL A 209 -14.13 -4.30 3.83
N SER A 210 -14.49 -3.33 3.00
CA SER A 210 -15.85 -3.12 2.46
C SER A 210 -15.89 -3.43 0.96
N GLY A 211 -17.09 -3.52 0.40
CA GLY A 211 -17.29 -3.65 -1.05
C GLY A 211 -16.62 -2.53 -1.83
N SER A 212 -16.58 -1.32 -1.26
CA SER A 212 -15.91 -0.18 -1.89
C SER A 212 -14.41 -0.38 -2.07
N MET A 213 -13.73 -1.11 -1.17
CA MET A 213 -12.31 -1.45 -1.36
C MET A 213 -12.13 -2.43 -2.52
N ALA A 214 -12.98 -3.43 -2.66
CA ALA A 214 -12.93 -4.36 -3.79
C ALA A 214 -13.17 -3.63 -5.12
N TYR A 215 -14.18 -2.77 -5.19
CA TYR A 215 -14.43 -1.94 -6.38
C TYR A 215 -13.29 -0.96 -6.67
N MET A 216 -12.65 -0.41 -5.65
CA MET A 216 -11.48 0.45 -5.83
C MET A 216 -10.30 -0.30 -6.46
N LEU A 217 -10.04 -1.54 -6.02
CA LEU A 217 -9.02 -2.39 -6.63
C LEU A 217 -9.37 -2.77 -8.07
N ILE A 218 -10.64 -3.08 -8.36
CA ILE A 218 -11.11 -3.30 -9.73
C ILE A 218 -10.81 -2.07 -10.60
N ALA A 219 -11.21 -0.87 -10.15
CA ALA A 219 -10.99 0.37 -10.89
C ALA A 219 -9.50 0.64 -11.12
N LYS A 220 -8.67 0.51 -10.08
CA LYS A 220 -7.20 0.68 -10.17
C LYS A 220 -6.58 -0.29 -11.20
N MET A 221 -6.90 -1.57 -11.12
CA MET A 221 -6.34 -2.57 -12.04
C MET A 221 -6.87 -2.43 -13.47
N ALA A 222 -8.14 -2.03 -13.62
CA ALA A 222 -8.76 -1.82 -14.91
C ALA A 222 -8.10 -0.67 -15.70
N VAL A 223 -7.82 0.47 -15.06
CA VAL A 223 -7.13 1.59 -15.72
C VAL A 223 -5.68 1.24 -16.10
N TRP A 224 -4.99 0.40 -15.31
CA TRP A 224 -3.70 -0.14 -15.70
C TRP A 224 -3.76 -0.99 -16.99
N ASN A 225 -4.84 -1.74 -17.15
CA ASN A 225 -5.07 -2.58 -18.34
C ASN A 225 -5.78 -1.82 -19.48
N LYS A 226 -6.06 -0.51 -19.31
CA LYS A 226 -6.84 0.32 -20.24
C LYS A 226 -8.27 -0.19 -20.48
N ASP A 227 -8.80 -0.96 -19.53
CA ASP A 227 -10.20 -1.40 -19.50
C ASP A 227 -11.06 -0.35 -18.77
N TYR A 228 -11.23 0.78 -19.44
CA TYR A 228 -11.90 1.93 -18.85
C TYR A 228 -13.40 1.69 -18.61
N ALA A 229 -14.02 0.80 -19.36
CA ALA A 229 -15.43 0.43 -19.15
C ALA A 229 -15.63 -0.29 -17.81
N THR A 230 -14.78 -1.27 -17.51
CA THR A 230 -14.78 -1.97 -16.19
C THR A 230 -14.42 -1.00 -15.06
N GLY A 231 -13.43 -0.13 -15.27
CA GLY A 231 -13.06 0.89 -14.28
C GLY A 231 -14.20 1.84 -13.98
N LEU A 232 -14.92 2.32 -15.01
CA LEU A 232 -16.08 3.20 -14.85
C LEU A 232 -17.22 2.52 -14.08
N ALA A 233 -17.52 1.26 -14.40
CA ALA A 233 -18.55 0.50 -13.69
C ALA A 233 -18.21 0.38 -12.19
N ALA A 234 -16.97 0.05 -11.86
CA ALA A 234 -16.51 -0.10 -10.47
C ALA A 234 -16.57 1.22 -9.67
N THR A 235 -16.14 2.33 -10.28
CA THR A 235 -16.20 3.64 -9.62
C THR A 235 -17.64 4.12 -9.37
N LYS A 236 -18.60 3.76 -10.23
CA LYS A 236 -20.02 4.01 -10.01
C LYS A 236 -20.56 3.26 -8.79
N GLU A 237 -20.11 2.03 -8.55
CA GLU A 237 -20.51 1.29 -7.32
C GLU A 237 -19.99 2.00 -6.05
N ILE A 238 -18.78 2.54 -6.08
CA ILE A 238 -18.24 3.34 -4.96
C ILE A 238 -19.08 4.62 -4.77
N GLN A 239 -19.42 5.32 -5.84
CA GLN A 239 -20.21 6.55 -5.77
C GLN A 239 -21.59 6.33 -5.14
N LYS A 240 -22.24 5.18 -5.36
CA LYS A 240 -23.52 4.85 -4.69
C LYS A 240 -23.40 4.84 -3.17
N VAL A 241 -22.24 4.42 -2.64
CA VAL A 241 -21.99 4.32 -1.20
C VAL A 241 -21.57 5.66 -0.60
N TYR A 242 -20.68 6.39 -1.30
CA TYR A 242 -20.06 7.61 -0.79
C TYR A 242 -20.85 8.90 -1.13
N GLY A 243 -21.67 8.88 -2.16
CA GLY A 243 -22.49 10.04 -2.57
C GLY A 243 -21.66 11.19 -3.10
N GLN A 244 -21.88 12.42 -2.59
CA GLN A 244 -21.19 13.63 -3.03
C GLN A 244 -19.95 13.91 -2.17
N LEU A 245 -18.84 14.26 -2.80
CA LEU A 245 -17.58 14.56 -2.11
C LEU A 245 -17.63 15.81 -1.21
N SER A 246 -18.51 16.74 -1.53
CA SER A 246 -18.69 17.99 -0.76
C SER A 246 -19.07 17.79 0.71
N GLN A 247 -19.60 16.62 1.07
CA GLN A 247 -19.93 16.29 2.47
C GLN A 247 -18.69 15.91 3.31
N TYR A 248 -17.52 15.71 2.68
CA TYR A 248 -16.28 15.33 3.37
C TYR A 248 -15.34 16.52 3.40
N PRO A 249 -14.94 17.03 4.58
CA PRO A 249 -14.07 18.18 4.68
C PRO A 249 -12.66 17.88 4.18
N LEU A 250 -11.93 18.89 3.69
CA LEU A 250 -10.54 18.75 3.25
C LEU A 250 -9.63 18.22 4.37
N THR A 251 -9.97 18.44 5.63
CA THR A 251 -9.23 17.89 6.78
C THR A 251 -9.25 16.38 6.86
N ASP A 252 -10.19 15.71 6.17
CA ASP A 252 -10.20 14.24 6.07
C ASP A 252 -8.98 13.71 5.31
N THR A 253 -8.30 14.56 4.54
CA THR A 253 -7.06 14.19 3.85
C THR A 253 -5.86 14.10 4.79
N TYR A 254 -5.92 14.64 6.02
CA TYR A 254 -4.80 14.61 6.96
C TYR A 254 -4.58 13.19 7.48
N PHE A 255 -3.34 12.73 7.48
CA PHE A 255 -3.00 11.37 7.92
C PHE A 255 -3.28 11.13 9.42
N ARG A 256 -3.20 12.20 10.22
CA ARG A 256 -3.57 12.17 11.64
C ARG A 256 -5.06 11.93 11.90
N ASN A 257 -5.93 12.29 10.94
CA ASN A 257 -7.37 12.07 11.03
C ASN A 257 -7.68 10.68 10.48
N LYS A 258 -7.75 9.72 11.40
CA LYS A 258 -7.85 8.29 11.07
C LYS A 258 -9.27 7.88 10.77
N ASN A 259 -9.41 6.92 9.83
CA ASN A 259 -10.68 6.25 9.52
C ASN A 259 -11.81 7.25 9.27
N THR A 260 -11.49 8.30 8.51
CA THR A 260 -12.47 9.34 8.17
C THR A 260 -13.55 8.79 7.23
N PRO A 261 -14.76 9.41 7.20
CA PRO A 261 -15.83 8.95 6.33
C PRO A 261 -15.49 8.95 4.83
N GLU A 262 -14.49 9.70 4.38
CA GLU A 262 -13.97 9.70 3.00
C GLU A 262 -13.07 8.49 2.72
N SER A 263 -12.50 7.84 3.74
CA SER A 263 -11.52 6.77 3.56
C SER A 263 -12.17 5.49 3.03
N ILE A 264 -11.53 4.87 2.04
CA ILE A 264 -11.89 3.55 1.49
C ILE A 264 -10.97 2.48 2.09
N PHE A 265 -9.69 2.77 2.27
CA PHE A 265 -8.77 1.86 2.95
C PHE A 265 -7.63 2.63 3.62
N GLU A 266 -7.40 2.32 4.90
CA GLU A 266 -6.27 2.83 5.68
C GLU A 266 -5.51 1.68 6.34
N VAL A 267 -4.18 1.75 6.32
CA VAL A 267 -3.35 0.87 7.14
C VAL A 267 -3.24 1.46 8.54
N GLN A 268 -3.61 0.66 9.53
CA GLN A 268 -3.76 1.11 10.92
C GLN A 268 -2.42 1.15 11.64
N TYR A 269 -2.12 2.29 12.27
CA TYR A 269 -0.98 2.48 13.14
C TYR A 269 -1.43 3.11 14.46
N ALA A 270 -0.67 2.88 15.51
CA ALA A 270 -0.94 3.45 16.82
C ALA A 270 0.38 3.74 17.54
N TRP A 271 0.44 4.89 18.18
CA TRP A 271 1.49 5.24 19.09
C TRP A 271 0.90 5.84 20.36
N SER A 272 1.35 5.33 21.52
CA SER A 272 1.12 5.97 22.80
C SER A 272 2.33 5.74 23.70
N ALA A 273 2.61 6.71 24.58
CA ALA A 273 3.75 6.65 25.49
C ALA A 273 3.70 5.44 26.44
N SER A 274 2.49 4.98 26.80
CA SER A 274 2.23 3.91 27.78
C SER A 274 1.52 2.67 27.19
N GLY A 275 1.30 2.61 25.88
CA GLY A 275 0.47 1.58 25.26
C GLY A 275 1.05 0.97 23.98
N LEU A 276 0.17 0.65 23.04
CA LEU A 276 0.52 0.04 21.77
C LEU A 276 1.48 0.91 20.97
N LYS A 277 2.56 0.28 20.47
CA LYS A 277 3.57 0.90 19.61
C LYS A 277 3.62 0.18 18.28
N LYS A 278 2.63 0.39 17.44
CA LYS A 278 2.66 0.01 16.03
C LYS A 278 2.89 1.29 15.22
N THR A 279 4.14 1.68 15.07
CA THR A 279 4.53 2.97 14.54
C THR A 279 5.10 2.88 13.14
N THR A 280 5.06 4.01 12.43
CA THR A 280 5.83 4.27 11.22
C THR A 280 6.82 5.41 11.48
N ASN A 281 7.61 5.76 10.50
CA ASN A 281 8.50 6.92 10.50
C ASN A 281 8.24 7.82 9.30
N ILE A 282 7.02 7.81 8.76
CA ILE A 282 6.69 8.55 7.54
C ILE A 282 6.64 10.04 7.81
N ALA A 283 5.93 10.46 8.86
CA ALA A 283 5.76 11.86 9.18
C ALA A 283 7.09 12.60 9.35
N CYS A 284 8.15 11.94 9.85
CA CYS A 284 9.45 12.58 10.05
C CYS A 284 10.13 13.04 8.73
N PHE A 285 9.83 12.41 7.60
CA PHE A 285 10.36 12.83 6.30
C PHE A 285 9.67 14.08 5.75
N PHE A 286 8.44 14.34 6.19
CA PHE A 286 7.57 15.42 5.70
C PHE A 286 7.41 16.57 6.71
N THR A 287 7.93 16.43 7.93
CA THR A 287 7.85 17.47 8.96
C THR A 287 8.98 18.49 8.79
N PRO A 288 8.73 19.82 9.02
CA PRO A 288 9.78 20.83 8.97
C PRO A 288 10.94 20.52 9.92
N THR A 289 12.15 21.00 9.59
CA THR A 289 13.33 20.80 10.41
C THR A 289 13.17 21.44 11.78
N LYS A 290 13.58 20.72 12.81
CA LYS A 290 13.58 21.25 14.19
C LYS A 290 14.83 22.10 14.40
N THR A 291 14.67 23.35 14.82
CA THR A 291 15.76 24.32 14.97
C THR A 291 16.20 24.59 16.40
N ALA A 292 15.38 24.21 17.37
CA ALA A 292 15.68 24.45 18.80
C ALA A 292 14.99 23.41 19.69
N SER A 293 15.29 23.46 21.00
CA SER A 293 14.50 22.78 22.03
C SER A 293 13.04 23.29 22.02
N LYS A 294 12.13 22.55 22.62
CA LYS A 294 10.69 22.81 22.61
C LYS A 294 10.10 22.58 21.19
N SER A 295 9.02 23.27 20.87
CA SER A 295 8.24 23.04 19.64
C SER A 295 8.61 24.00 18.51
N VAL A 296 9.88 24.38 18.36
CA VAL A 296 10.33 25.32 17.33
C VAL A 296 10.85 24.58 16.09
N TYR A 297 10.18 24.76 14.97
CA TYR A 297 10.47 24.15 13.69
C TYR A 297 10.78 25.21 12.64
N ASP A 298 11.99 25.23 12.13
CA ASP A 298 12.50 26.24 11.20
C ASP A 298 12.13 27.68 11.59
N GLY A 299 12.27 27.98 12.88
CA GLY A 299 11.99 29.29 13.45
C GLY A 299 10.52 29.56 13.81
N VAL A 300 9.61 28.63 13.51
CA VAL A 300 8.18 28.74 13.80
C VAL A 300 7.82 27.84 14.99
N ASN A 301 7.06 28.39 15.95
CA ASN A 301 6.57 27.58 17.07
C ASN A 301 5.33 26.78 16.62
N ILE A 302 5.42 25.45 16.64
CA ILE A 302 4.33 24.50 16.30
C ILE A 302 4.07 23.61 17.52
N PRO A 303 3.25 24.06 18.50
CA PRO A 303 3.03 23.32 19.74
C PRO A 303 2.48 21.90 19.52
N GLU A 304 1.64 21.70 18.52
CA GLU A 304 1.03 20.39 18.23
C GLU A 304 2.05 19.32 17.84
N LEU A 305 3.16 19.68 17.20
CA LEU A 305 4.22 18.73 16.86
C LEU A 305 5.06 18.32 18.07
N GLY A 306 5.01 19.11 19.14
CA GLY A 306 5.69 18.82 20.40
C GLY A 306 7.21 19.01 20.36
N ALA A 307 7.84 18.75 21.51
CA ALA A 307 9.28 18.97 21.71
C ALA A 307 10.16 17.75 21.42
N LYS A 308 9.58 16.56 21.37
CA LYS A 308 10.33 15.30 21.27
C LYS A 308 10.64 14.84 19.84
N ALA A 309 9.93 15.37 18.85
CA ALA A 309 10.17 15.01 17.46
C ALA A 309 11.61 15.32 17.03
N ASN A 310 12.16 14.40 16.21
CA ASN A 310 13.44 14.57 15.53
C ASN A 310 13.23 14.29 14.03
N PRO A 311 12.72 15.26 13.26
CA PRO A 311 12.38 15.08 11.86
C PRO A 311 13.63 14.92 11.00
N TYR A 312 13.54 14.05 9.99
CA TYR A 312 14.58 13.88 8.97
C TYR A 312 14.47 14.96 7.88
N THR A 313 13.28 15.48 7.65
CA THR A 313 13.00 16.66 6.81
C THR A 313 13.61 16.54 5.41
N SER A 314 13.39 15.42 4.74
CA SER A 314 14.13 15.08 3.52
C SER A 314 13.32 15.25 2.23
N VAL A 315 11.98 15.25 2.32
CA VAL A 315 11.12 15.40 1.14
C VAL A 315 11.01 16.87 0.75
N THR A 316 11.39 17.17 -0.49
CA THR A 316 11.38 18.53 -1.05
C THR A 316 10.46 18.57 -2.27
N PRO A 317 9.45 19.47 -2.33
CA PRO A 317 8.60 19.61 -3.49
C PRO A 317 9.40 20.19 -4.68
N THR A 318 9.01 19.78 -5.90
CA THR A 318 9.55 20.34 -7.14
C THR A 318 8.91 21.70 -7.46
N GLU A 319 9.57 22.48 -8.29
CA GLU A 319 8.99 23.72 -8.82
C GLU A 319 7.72 23.44 -9.63
N TYR A 320 7.73 22.35 -10.42
CA TYR A 320 6.54 21.89 -11.12
C TYR A 320 5.37 21.67 -10.15
N PHE A 321 5.57 20.92 -9.08
CA PHE A 321 4.49 20.65 -8.11
C PHE A 321 3.98 21.92 -7.43
N MET A 322 4.88 22.81 -7.03
CA MET A 322 4.51 24.10 -6.46
C MET A 322 3.68 24.95 -7.43
N SER A 323 4.02 24.93 -8.73
CA SER A 323 3.33 25.68 -9.78
C SER A 323 1.90 25.19 -10.07
N LEU A 324 1.54 23.97 -9.62
CA LEU A 324 0.20 23.44 -9.81
C LEU A 324 -0.85 24.14 -8.93
N TYR A 325 -0.43 24.81 -7.86
CA TYR A 325 -1.35 25.47 -6.93
C TYR A 325 -1.40 26.98 -7.17
N ASP A 326 -2.60 27.46 -7.39
CA ASP A 326 -2.92 28.87 -7.21
C ASP A 326 -2.75 29.28 -5.73
N VAL A 327 -2.44 30.56 -5.48
CA VAL A 327 -2.26 31.08 -4.11
C VAL A 327 -3.54 31.00 -3.26
N PHE A 328 -4.70 30.92 -3.90
CA PHE A 328 -6.01 30.80 -3.25
C PHE A 328 -6.50 29.34 -3.13
N ASP A 329 -5.78 28.35 -3.67
CA ASP A 329 -6.15 26.95 -3.49
C ASP A 329 -5.90 26.54 -2.02
N PRO A 330 -6.94 26.20 -1.25
CA PRO A 330 -6.77 25.85 0.16
C PRO A 330 -5.89 24.62 0.37
N ARG A 331 -5.81 23.72 -0.62
CA ARG A 331 -4.95 22.52 -0.56
C ARG A 331 -3.47 22.89 -0.59
N ARG A 332 -3.11 24.04 -1.13
CA ARG A 332 -1.73 24.53 -1.11
C ARG A 332 -1.18 24.61 0.31
N ASN A 333 -1.96 25.15 1.25
CA ASN A 333 -1.54 25.29 2.65
C ASN A 333 -1.69 23.98 3.46
N ILE A 334 -2.40 22.98 2.92
CA ILE A 334 -2.53 21.64 3.51
C ILE A 334 -1.32 20.77 3.14
N ILE A 335 -0.85 20.88 1.89
CA ILE A 335 0.18 20.00 1.32
C ILE A 335 1.56 20.65 1.34
N LEU A 336 1.62 21.99 1.20
CA LEU A 336 2.85 22.79 1.24
C LEU A 336 2.79 23.78 2.41
N ALA A 337 3.85 23.83 3.21
CA ALA A 337 3.92 24.71 4.38
C ALA A 337 4.87 25.89 4.10
N TYR A 338 4.31 27.01 3.69
CA TYR A 338 5.01 28.31 3.63
C TYR A 338 4.96 29.04 4.97
N THR A 339 3.82 28.92 5.63
CA THR A 339 3.52 29.54 6.92
C THR A 339 2.83 28.55 7.85
N TYR A 340 2.90 28.83 9.15
CA TYR A 340 2.04 28.22 10.15
C TYR A 340 1.53 29.35 11.06
N ASP A 341 0.22 29.41 11.25
CA ASP A 341 -0.44 30.47 12.02
C ASP A 341 0.06 31.88 11.65
N GLY A 342 0.13 32.18 10.35
CA GLY A 342 0.57 33.45 9.80
C GLY A 342 2.08 33.73 9.89
N THR A 343 2.86 32.86 10.53
CA THR A 343 4.32 33.01 10.67
C THR A 343 5.04 32.22 9.57
N TYR A 344 5.93 32.89 8.83
CA TYR A 344 6.72 32.26 7.77
C TYR A 344 7.84 31.39 8.34
N PHE A 345 8.05 30.22 7.73
CA PHE A 345 9.26 29.41 7.95
C PHE A 345 10.49 30.13 7.39
N LYS A 346 11.66 29.89 7.98
CA LYS A 346 12.92 30.52 7.52
C LYS A 346 13.37 30.03 6.16
N ARG A 347 13.26 28.71 5.88
CA ARG A 347 13.71 28.11 4.62
C ARG A 347 13.05 28.69 3.36
N PRO A 348 11.73 28.89 3.30
CA PRO A 348 11.10 29.47 2.12
C PRO A 348 11.51 30.91 1.82
N GLN A 349 12.11 31.57 2.80
CA GLN A 349 12.61 32.95 2.68
C GLN A 349 14.11 32.97 2.42
N SER A 350 14.62 32.14 1.47
CA SER A 350 15.91 32.49 0.89
C SER A 350 15.86 33.95 0.46
N ALA A 351 16.99 34.65 0.47
CA ALA A 351 17.09 36.12 0.30
C ALA A 351 16.28 36.73 -0.85
N ASN A 352 15.69 35.93 -1.72
CA ASN A 352 14.91 36.30 -2.89
C ASN A 352 13.42 35.91 -2.81
N GLY A 353 12.88 35.42 -1.68
CA GLY A 353 11.49 34.95 -1.56
C GLY A 353 11.13 33.72 -2.39
N THR A 354 12.11 33.03 -2.96
CA THR A 354 11.96 31.88 -3.88
C THR A 354 12.30 30.53 -3.23
N GLY A 355 12.42 30.48 -1.90
CA GLY A 355 12.70 29.24 -1.19
C GLY A 355 11.55 28.24 -1.32
N LYS A 356 11.91 26.94 -1.42
CA LYS A 356 10.93 25.87 -1.44
C LYS A 356 10.27 25.71 -0.07
N PRO A 357 8.92 25.55 -0.02
CA PRO A 357 8.22 25.31 1.24
C PRO A 357 8.59 23.97 1.83
N TRP A 358 8.26 23.75 3.08
CA TRP A 358 8.20 22.43 3.66
C TRP A 358 6.96 21.67 3.17
N MET A 359 6.95 20.35 3.33
CA MET A 359 5.69 19.59 3.20
C MET A 359 4.75 19.93 4.36
N GLY A 360 3.45 19.96 4.08
CA GLY A 360 2.47 20.60 4.93
C GLY A 360 1.78 19.72 5.97
N PRO A 361 0.80 20.30 6.68
CA PRO A 361 0.08 19.65 7.78
C PRO A 361 -0.62 18.33 7.44
N LYS A 362 -0.90 18.04 6.17
CA LYS A 362 -1.44 16.74 5.72
C LYS A 362 -0.63 15.57 6.30
N PHE A 363 0.68 15.73 6.39
CA PHE A 363 1.63 14.66 6.72
C PHE A 363 2.06 14.67 8.19
N TRP A 364 1.85 15.79 8.91
CA TRP A 364 2.38 15.96 10.27
C TRP A 364 1.68 15.06 11.28
N CYS A 365 2.45 14.57 12.27
CA CYS A 365 1.92 13.77 13.37
C CYS A 365 2.05 14.54 14.70
N PRO A 366 0.96 15.05 15.26
CA PRO A 366 0.98 15.66 16.58
C PRO A 366 1.53 14.72 17.66
N GLY A 367 2.42 15.25 18.51
CA GLY A 367 3.03 14.48 19.58
C GLY A 367 4.02 13.40 19.15
N MET A 368 4.56 13.47 17.94
CA MET A 368 5.58 12.54 17.44
C MET A 368 6.75 12.43 18.42
N ASP A 369 7.25 11.20 18.66
CA ASP A 369 8.39 10.94 19.55
C ASP A 369 9.58 10.45 18.72
N ASN A 370 10.67 11.21 18.75
CA ASN A 370 11.82 11.01 17.88
C ASN A 370 11.38 11.00 16.40
N ALA A 371 11.67 9.95 15.64
CA ALA A 371 11.22 9.78 14.25
C ALA A 371 9.94 8.92 14.13
N SER A 372 9.39 8.45 15.27
CA SER A 372 8.24 7.55 15.28
C SER A 372 6.92 8.30 15.31
N ASP A 373 6.00 7.89 14.46
CA ASP A 373 4.65 8.43 14.38
C ASP A 373 3.60 7.30 14.36
N GLY A 374 2.37 7.67 14.70
CA GLY A 374 1.24 6.75 14.73
C GLY A 374 0.16 7.10 13.72
N ASN A 375 0.44 7.93 12.72
CA ASN A 375 -0.53 8.27 11.67
C ASN A 375 -0.91 7.02 10.88
N ASN A 376 -2.21 6.86 10.62
CA ASN A 376 -2.65 5.88 9.63
C ASN A 376 -2.13 6.25 8.24
N GLN A 377 -1.90 5.24 7.40
CA GLN A 377 -1.59 5.48 6.01
C GLN A 377 -2.87 5.40 5.19
N LYS A 378 -3.25 6.52 4.59
CA LYS A 378 -4.41 6.61 3.68
C LYS A 378 -3.99 6.07 2.33
N VAL A 379 -4.53 4.90 1.98
CA VAL A 379 -4.16 4.20 0.75
C VAL A 379 -5.18 4.48 -0.36
N PHE A 380 -6.47 4.45 0.00
CA PHE A 380 -7.55 4.77 -0.92
C PHE A 380 -8.55 5.70 -0.26
N ARG A 381 -8.92 6.76 -1.00
CA ARG A 381 -9.98 7.72 -0.63
C ARG A 381 -10.99 7.89 -1.76
N TYR A 382 -12.17 8.39 -1.42
CA TYR A 382 -13.23 8.60 -2.39
C TYR A 382 -12.87 9.62 -3.49
N ALA A 383 -12.08 10.65 -3.18
CA ALA A 383 -11.58 11.57 -4.20
C ALA A 383 -10.76 10.86 -5.30
N ASP A 384 -9.95 9.85 -4.94
CA ASP A 384 -9.22 9.06 -5.95
C ASP A 384 -10.18 8.25 -6.83
N ALA A 385 -11.24 7.67 -6.26
CA ALA A 385 -12.27 6.98 -7.04
C ALA A 385 -12.98 7.91 -8.04
N LEU A 386 -13.28 9.15 -7.64
CA LEU A 386 -13.87 10.15 -8.53
C LEU A 386 -12.92 10.57 -9.66
N LEU A 387 -11.62 10.73 -9.37
CA LEU A 387 -10.64 11.05 -10.40
C LEU A 387 -10.39 9.87 -11.35
N LEU A 388 -10.49 8.62 -10.88
CA LEU A 388 -10.52 7.44 -11.76
C LEU A 388 -11.80 7.37 -12.59
N MET A 389 -12.95 7.74 -12.01
CA MET A 389 -14.21 7.87 -12.76
C MET A 389 -14.08 8.90 -13.88
N ALA A 390 -13.50 10.06 -13.57
CA ALA A 390 -13.26 11.13 -14.56
C ALA A 390 -12.37 10.64 -15.71
N GLU A 391 -11.31 9.90 -15.40
CA GLU A 391 -10.42 9.30 -16.41
C GLU A 391 -11.16 8.30 -17.28
N CYS A 392 -11.85 7.34 -16.66
CA CYS A 392 -12.60 6.32 -17.37
C CYS A 392 -13.72 6.92 -18.25
N ALA A 393 -14.43 7.91 -17.75
CA ALA A 393 -15.49 8.59 -18.51
C ALA A 393 -14.92 9.37 -19.72
N ASN A 394 -13.77 10.06 -19.53
CA ASN A 394 -13.07 10.71 -20.63
C ASN A 394 -12.63 9.71 -21.72
N GLU A 395 -12.12 8.57 -21.33
CA GLU A 395 -11.65 7.53 -22.25
C GLU A 395 -12.81 6.79 -22.96
N THR A 396 -13.96 6.66 -22.30
CA THR A 396 -15.18 6.04 -22.85
C THR A 396 -16.10 7.05 -23.56
N SER A 397 -15.62 8.26 -23.80
CA SER A 397 -16.35 9.33 -24.52
C SER A 397 -17.64 9.77 -23.84
N ASP A 398 -17.63 9.89 -22.50
CA ASP A 398 -18.68 10.51 -21.69
C ASP A 398 -18.16 11.81 -21.04
N PRO A 399 -18.05 12.91 -21.81
CA PRO A 399 -17.49 14.16 -21.31
C PRO A 399 -18.33 14.81 -20.19
N ALA A 400 -19.63 14.55 -20.16
CA ALA A 400 -20.51 15.09 -19.12
C ALA A 400 -20.19 14.46 -17.76
N LEU A 401 -20.05 13.15 -17.70
CA LEU A 401 -19.65 12.43 -16.49
C LEU A 401 -18.19 12.73 -16.09
N ALA A 402 -17.29 12.82 -17.08
CA ALA A 402 -15.88 13.20 -16.83
C ALA A 402 -15.81 14.55 -16.12
N MET A 403 -16.51 15.56 -16.65
CA MET A 403 -16.61 16.90 -16.06
C MET A 403 -17.26 16.88 -14.66
N SER A 404 -18.34 16.12 -14.49
CA SER A 404 -19.02 16.01 -13.20
C SER A 404 -18.07 15.44 -12.14
N ALA A 405 -17.38 14.36 -12.42
CA ALA A 405 -16.51 13.67 -11.46
C ALA A 405 -15.27 14.51 -11.06
N ILE A 406 -14.58 15.13 -12.02
CA ILE A 406 -13.42 16.00 -11.70
C ILE A 406 -13.88 17.26 -10.93
N ASN A 407 -15.06 17.79 -11.27
CA ASN A 407 -15.59 18.99 -10.65
C ASN A 407 -16.06 18.78 -9.20
N GLU A 408 -16.42 17.57 -8.79
CA GLU A 408 -16.63 17.26 -7.37
C GLU A 408 -15.34 17.48 -6.57
N VAL A 409 -14.19 17.06 -7.11
CA VAL A 409 -12.88 17.21 -6.43
C VAL A 409 -12.45 18.68 -6.44
N LYS A 410 -12.50 19.33 -7.60
CA LYS A 410 -12.14 20.74 -7.75
C LYS A 410 -13.06 21.65 -6.92
N GLY A 411 -14.36 21.41 -6.94
CA GLY A 411 -15.36 22.17 -6.22
C GLY A 411 -15.25 22.06 -4.71
N ARG A 412 -14.80 20.91 -4.17
CA ARG A 412 -14.49 20.77 -2.74
C ARG A 412 -13.35 21.69 -2.31
N ALA A 413 -12.37 21.90 -3.15
CA ALA A 413 -11.30 22.86 -2.89
C ALA A 413 -11.82 24.31 -2.98
N SER A 414 -12.48 24.66 -4.09
CA SER A 414 -13.15 25.94 -4.27
C SER A 414 -14.08 25.90 -5.48
N ALA A 415 -15.25 26.52 -5.36
CA ALA A 415 -16.18 26.67 -6.47
C ALA A 415 -15.55 27.42 -7.68
N SER A 416 -14.53 28.25 -7.45
CA SER A 416 -13.82 28.96 -8.53
C SER A 416 -12.96 28.06 -9.42
N TYR A 417 -12.65 26.82 -8.99
CA TYR A 417 -11.85 25.87 -9.77
C TYR A 417 -12.68 24.92 -10.62
N VAL A 418 -14.00 24.96 -10.49
CA VAL A 418 -14.91 24.12 -11.29
C VAL A 418 -14.76 24.47 -12.76
N MET A 419 -14.56 23.45 -13.59
CA MET A 419 -14.50 23.61 -15.03
C MET A 419 -15.91 23.81 -15.58
N THR A 420 -16.11 24.86 -16.37
CA THR A 420 -17.43 25.20 -16.95
C THR A 420 -17.63 24.62 -18.35
N THR A 421 -16.54 24.28 -19.04
CA THR A 421 -16.57 23.79 -20.41
C THR A 421 -15.59 22.63 -20.57
N TYR A 422 -16.01 21.59 -21.25
CA TYR A 422 -15.13 20.47 -21.61
C TYR A 422 -14.11 20.91 -22.67
N PRO A 423 -12.80 20.84 -22.39
CA PRO A 423 -11.78 21.38 -23.28
C PRO A 423 -11.38 20.44 -24.45
N GLY A 424 -12.03 19.29 -24.57
CA GLY A 424 -11.63 18.19 -25.44
C GLY A 424 -10.84 17.11 -24.69
N LYS A 425 -10.78 15.90 -25.27
CA LYS A 425 -10.27 14.69 -24.62
C LYS A 425 -8.86 14.84 -24.06
N ASP A 426 -7.93 15.30 -24.88
CA ASP A 426 -6.51 15.39 -24.51
C ASP A 426 -6.26 16.50 -23.49
N ALA A 427 -6.86 17.68 -23.70
CA ALA A 427 -6.72 18.80 -22.78
C ALA A 427 -7.38 18.50 -21.41
N PHE A 428 -8.49 17.79 -21.40
CA PHE A 428 -9.11 17.29 -20.17
C PHE A 428 -8.18 16.31 -19.43
N PHE A 429 -7.56 15.39 -20.16
CA PHE A 429 -6.65 14.42 -19.58
C PHE A 429 -5.41 15.10 -18.95
N GLU A 430 -4.86 16.14 -19.60
CA GLU A 430 -3.77 16.94 -19.02
C GLU A 430 -4.20 17.62 -17.71
N GLU A 431 -5.41 18.19 -17.65
CA GLU A 431 -5.92 18.79 -16.42
C GLU A 431 -6.18 17.73 -15.33
N LEU A 432 -6.69 16.56 -15.71
CA LEU A 432 -6.89 15.45 -14.79
C LEU A 432 -5.56 14.99 -14.15
N LYS A 433 -4.48 14.89 -14.92
CA LYS A 433 -3.14 14.55 -14.39
C LYS A 433 -2.66 15.57 -13.34
N LYS A 434 -2.94 16.85 -13.58
CA LYS A 434 -2.63 17.93 -12.63
C LYS A 434 -3.52 17.86 -11.39
N GLU A 435 -4.82 17.59 -11.57
CA GLU A 435 -5.75 17.51 -10.45
C GLU A 435 -5.42 16.31 -9.54
N ARG A 436 -5.06 15.14 -10.11
CA ARG A 436 -4.56 14.01 -9.33
C ARG A 436 -3.30 14.35 -8.53
N ALA A 437 -2.40 15.14 -9.11
CA ALA A 437 -1.19 15.61 -8.41
C ALA A 437 -1.54 16.54 -7.22
N ARG A 438 -2.47 17.50 -7.44
CA ARG A 438 -2.92 18.44 -6.40
C ARG A 438 -3.63 17.74 -5.23
N GLU A 439 -4.45 16.73 -5.54
CA GLU A 439 -5.32 16.11 -4.56
C GLU A 439 -4.63 14.97 -3.79
N LEU A 440 -3.85 14.13 -4.50
CA LEU A 440 -3.45 12.81 -4.01
C LEU A 440 -1.96 12.72 -3.59
N MET A 441 -1.22 13.84 -3.56
CA MET A 441 0.18 13.81 -3.10
C MET A 441 0.31 13.11 -1.76
N GLY A 442 1.20 12.12 -1.71
CA GLY A 442 1.51 11.31 -0.54
C GLY A 442 0.59 10.10 -0.32
N GLU A 443 -0.27 9.76 -1.29
CA GLU A 443 -1.23 8.65 -1.17
C GLU A 443 -0.86 7.45 -2.05
N TYR A 444 0.44 7.21 -2.26
CA TYR A 444 0.97 6.05 -2.99
C TYR A 444 0.50 5.94 -4.44
N THR A 445 0.26 7.08 -5.13
CA THR A 445 -0.34 7.06 -6.46
C THR A 445 0.59 7.55 -7.56
N ARG A 446 1.42 8.58 -7.30
CA ARG A 446 2.04 9.36 -8.38
C ARG A 446 2.92 8.54 -9.32
N LYS A 447 3.88 7.78 -8.80
CA LYS A 447 4.76 6.95 -9.66
C LYS A 447 3.95 5.98 -10.51
N TRP A 448 2.98 5.30 -9.89
CA TRP A 448 2.16 4.33 -10.60
C TRP A 448 1.26 4.97 -11.65
N ASP A 449 0.75 6.18 -11.41
CA ASP A 449 0.03 6.96 -12.42
C ASP A 449 0.95 7.32 -13.60
N LEU A 450 2.15 7.84 -13.34
CA LEU A 450 3.11 8.18 -14.38
C LEU A 450 3.53 6.95 -15.23
N VAL A 451 3.73 5.80 -14.59
CA VAL A 451 4.08 4.53 -15.27
C VAL A 451 2.93 4.05 -16.16
N ARG A 452 1.69 3.97 -15.63
CA ARG A 452 0.54 3.49 -16.42
C ARG A 452 0.15 4.44 -17.56
N TRP A 453 0.48 5.72 -17.44
CA TRP A 453 0.33 6.71 -18.52
C TRP A 453 1.50 6.67 -19.51
N GLY A 454 2.58 5.94 -19.24
CA GLY A 454 3.76 5.81 -20.10
C GLY A 454 4.62 7.07 -20.16
N ILE A 455 4.60 7.90 -19.11
CA ILE A 455 5.31 9.18 -19.06
C ILE A 455 6.28 9.30 -17.87
N PHE A 456 6.52 8.22 -17.12
CA PHE A 456 7.33 8.27 -15.91
C PHE A 456 8.73 8.84 -16.15
N TYR A 457 9.46 8.26 -17.12
CA TYR A 457 10.82 8.68 -17.40
C TYR A 457 10.89 10.17 -17.79
N ASP A 458 10.06 10.59 -18.72
CA ASP A 458 10.09 11.96 -19.25
C ASP A 458 9.65 12.99 -18.19
N ALA A 459 8.63 12.69 -17.40
CA ALA A 459 8.15 13.55 -16.33
C ALA A 459 9.21 13.76 -15.23
N VAL A 460 9.85 12.68 -14.78
CA VAL A 460 10.91 12.77 -13.76
C VAL A 460 12.16 13.43 -14.33
N LYS A 461 12.54 13.11 -15.57
CA LYS A 461 13.70 13.73 -16.26
C LYS A 461 13.54 15.22 -16.41
N ALA A 462 12.36 15.70 -16.80
CA ALA A 462 12.08 17.11 -16.98
C ALA A 462 12.27 17.95 -15.71
N THR A 463 11.94 17.37 -14.54
CA THR A 463 12.09 18.04 -13.24
C THR A 463 13.48 17.85 -12.64
N SER A 464 14.06 16.63 -12.76
CA SER A 464 15.38 16.34 -12.17
C SER A 464 16.54 17.03 -12.85
N ALA A 465 16.46 17.28 -14.15
CA ALA A 465 17.50 17.92 -14.93
C ALA A 465 17.95 19.29 -14.36
N THR A 466 17.02 20.03 -13.77
CA THR A 466 17.30 21.35 -13.19
C THR A 466 17.44 21.34 -11.67
N GLU A 467 16.75 20.42 -10.99
CA GLU A 467 16.60 20.47 -9.53
C GLU A 467 17.42 19.41 -8.80
N PHE A 468 17.67 18.24 -9.42
CA PHE A 468 18.27 17.08 -8.76
C PHE A 468 19.26 16.34 -9.68
N PRO A 469 20.47 16.86 -9.89
CA PRO A 469 21.45 16.32 -10.87
C PRO A 469 21.81 14.84 -10.66
N VAL A 470 21.82 14.37 -9.41
CA VAL A 470 22.11 12.94 -9.11
C VAL A 470 21.00 12.04 -9.63
N VAL A 471 19.75 12.43 -9.44
CA VAL A 471 18.58 11.72 -9.99
C VAL A 471 18.63 11.75 -11.51
N ASP A 472 18.90 12.90 -12.10
CA ASP A 472 19.02 13.07 -13.54
C ASP A 472 20.09 12.17 -14.15
N ALA A 473 21.24 12.05 -13.51
CA ALA A 473 22.36 11.22 -13.95
C ALA A 473 22.05 9.71 -13.91
N ASN A 474 21.29 9.26 -12.90
CA ASN A 474 21.04 7.84 -12.65
C ASN A 474 19.73 7.31 -13.27
N LEU A 475 18.75 8.19 -13.50
CA LEU A 475 17.44 7.80 -14.02
C LEU A 475 17.55 7.09 -15.39
N ARG A 476 16.86 5.98 -15.54
CA ARG A 476 16.75 5.21 -16.79
C ARG A 476 15.29 4.82 -17.03
N PRO A 477 14.88 4.56 -18.28
CA PRO A 477 13.51 4.13 -18.59
C PRO A 477 13.04 2.92 -17.78
N TYR A 478 13.94 1.94 -17.56
CA TYR A 478 13.59 0.71 -16.82
C TYR A 478 13.28 0.93 -15.32
N HIS A 479 13.57 2.09 -14.74
CA HIS A 479 13.21 2.42 -13.36
C HIS A 479 11.70 2.65 -13.15
N GLU A 480 10.89 2.48 -14.20
CA GLU A 480 9.44 2.31 -14.08
C GLU A 480 9.12 1.19 -13.08
N TYR A 481 9.86 0.08 -13.15
CA TYR A 481 9.71 -1.07 -12.27
C TYR A 481 10.96 -1.31 -11.42
N TYR A 482 10.74 -1.90 -10.26
CA TYR A 482 11.83 -2.37 -9.41
C TYR A 482 12.38 -3.70 -9.92
N PRO A 483 13.69 -3.95 -9.74
CA PRO A 483 14.26 -5.27 -10.06
C PRO A 483 13.84 -6.31 -9.01
N ILE A 484 13.63 -7.55 -9.45
CA ILE A 484 13.57 -8.71 -8.56
C ILE A 484 14.99 -8.99 -8.10
N SER A 485 15.20 -9.28 -6.81
CA SER A 485 16.54 -9.48 -6.26
C SER A 485 17.24 -10.71 -6.85
N ASP A 486 18.57 -10.66 -7.00
CA ASP A 486 19.37 -11.79 -7.46
C ASP A 486 19.16 -13.07 -6.63
N SER A 487 18.85 -12.92 -5.34
CA SER A 487 18.52 -14.04 -4.48
C SER A 487 17.24 -14.76 -4.90
N GLU A 488 16.21 -14.03 -5.32
CA GLU A 488 14.96 -14.63 -5.82
C GLU A 488 15.15 -15.20 -7.22
N VAL A 489 15.93 -14.53 -8.07
CA VAL A 489 16.29 -15.06 -9.39
C VAL A 489 17.02 -16.40 -9.25
N SER A 490 17.98 -16.48 -8.34
CA SER A 490 18.74 -17.73 -8.07
C SER A 490 17.85 -18.83 -7.50
N ARG A 491 16.97 -18.51 -6.55
CA ARG A 491 16.01 -19.50 -5.97
C ARG A 491 15.04 -20.06 -7.00
N SER A 492 14.65 -19.24 -7.97
CA SER A 492 13.76 -19.64 -9.05
C SER A 492 14.48 -20.29 -10.23
N GLU A 493 15.77 -20.62 -10.09
CA GLU A 493 16.61 -21.16 -11.18
C GLU A 493 16.59 -20.28 -12.44
N GLY A 494 16.55 -18.96 -12.26
CA GLY A 494 16.55 -17.98 -13.35
C GLY A 494 15.17 -17.66 -13.95
N ARG A 495 14.08 -18.28 -13.48
CA ARG A 495 12.71 -18.03 -14.01
C ARG A 495 12.22 -16.61 -13.73
N LEU A 496 12.78 -15.93 -12.74
CA LEU A 496 12.44 -14.56 -12.34
C LEU A 496 13.48 -13.54 -12.82
N SER A 497 14.11 -13.75 -13.97
CA SER A 497 15.11 -12.83 -14.52
C SER A 497 14.60 -11.39 -14.69
N ASN A 498 15.55 -10.44 -14.70
CA ASN A 498 15.30 -9.00 -14.87
C ASN A 498 15.82 -8.52 -16.24
N PRO A 499 15.15 -8.77 -17.37
CA PRO A 499 15.68 -8.44 -18.70
C PRO A 499 16.06 -6.95 -18.85
N ALA A 500 15.28 -6.05 -18.25
CA ALA A 500 15.52 -4.60 -18.31
C ALA A 500 16.77 -4.15 -17.52
N TYR A 501 17.25 -4.96 -16.59
CA TYR A 501 18.42 -4.70 -15.76
C TYR A 501 19.66 -5.52 -16.16
N THR A 502 19.63 -6.18 -17.33
CA THR A 502 20.80 -6.93 -17.83
C THR A 502 21.81 -5.97 -18.44
N GLY A 503 23.06 -6.02 -17.96
CA GLY A 503 24.15 -5.19 -18.48
C GLY A 503 24.53 -3.99 -17.60
N TYR A 504 24.09 -3.96 -16.36
CA TYR A 504 24.44 -2.93 -15.37
C TYR A 504 25.17 -3.51 -14.17
#